data_a9a840d944bde77b18d8152c4e2f60e5
#
_entry.id   a9a840d944bde77b18d8152c4e2f60e5
#
_cell.length_a   1.000
_cell.length_b   1.000
_cell.length_c   1.000
_cell.angle_alpha   90.00
_cell.angle_beta   90.00
_cell.angle_gamma   90.00
#
_symmetry.space_group_name_H-M   'P 1'
#
loop_
_entity.id
_entity.type
_entity.pdbx_description
1 polymer ?
#
loop_
_entity_poly.entity_id
_entity_poly.type
_entity_poly.pdbx_seq_one_letter_code
_entity_poly.pdbx_strand_id
1 'polypeptide(L)'
;MKNYLAADTASKYLTVVLSYNGKRYVCYEEDCAMRHSAELMPVADRLLKEAGASLSEMDFFACVVGAGSFTGIRIGIATAKGFSLATGKPVLPLTSFRLAAYNGEGKKILALCDALHGKYYACAFDETGLETLPPSYIGQEEILRFVNDGYILRSTERLENLPDRFSCERVTPSEALAESCEKLSEDPSNFGEPIALYIRKSQAETEREQKAAAK
;
A
#
# COMPACT_ATOMS: atom_id res chain seq x y z
N MET A 1 6.44 0.68 -22.13
CA MET A 1 5.74 0.37 -20.87
C MET A 1 6.41 -0.86 -20.28
N LYS A 2 6.72 -0.89 -18.98
CA LYS A 2 7.42 -2.01 -18.34
C LYS A 2 6.45 -3.14 -18.04
N ASN A 3 6.94 -4.38 -18.09
CA ASN A 3 6.22 -5.56 -17.63
C ASN A 3 6.42 -5.70 -16.11
N TYR A 4 5.36 -5.80 -15.33
CA TYR A 4 5.47 -5.96 -13.88
C TYR A 4 4.30 -6.72 -13.27
N LEU A 5 4.55 -7.33 -12.13
CA LEU A 5 3.53 -7.92 -11.26
C LEU A 5 3.59 -7.21 -9.91
N ALA A 6 2.47 -6.58 -9.52
CA ALA A 6 2.33 -5.81 -8.30
C ALA A 6 1.22 -6.36 -7.42
N ALA A 7 1.42 -6.34 -6.10
CA ALA A 7 0.41 -6.77 -5.15
C ALA A 7 0.27 -5.81 -3.97
N ASP A 8 -0.97 -5.55 -3.57
CA ASP A 8 -1.33 -4.92 -2.31
C ASP A 8 -2.13 -5.91 -1.45
N THR A 9 -1.55 -6.26 -0.32
CA THR A 9 -2.12 -7.11 0.72
C THR A 9 -2.15 -6.40 2.08
N ALA A 10 -1.83 -5.10 2.11
CA ALA A 10 -1.69 -4.34 3.35
C ALA A 10 -3.03 -3.96 3.98
N SER A 11 -4.12 -3.93 3.21
CA SER A 11 -5.48 -3.56 3.64
C SER A 11 -6.41 -4.77 3.79
N LYS A 12 -7.71 -4.53 3.97
CA LYS A 12 -8.75 -5.58 4.01
C LYS A 12 -9.02 -6.21 2.65
N TYR A 13 -8.62 -5.55 1.57
CA TYR A 13 -8.74 -6.03 0.20
C TYR A 13 -7.45 -6.67 -0.31
N LEU A 14 -7.55 -7.45 -1.36
CA LEU A 14 -6.43 -7.91 -2.17
C LEU A 14 -6.49 -7.19 -3.52
N THR A 15 -5.39 -6.57 -3.91
CA THR A 15 -5.21 -6.06 -5.27
C THR A 15 -3.98 -6.68 -5.89
N VAL A 16 -4.13 -7.25 -7.09
CA VAL A 16 -3.01 -7.72 -7.90
C VAL A 16 -3.13 -7.11 -9.29
N VAL A 17 -2.05 -6.52 -9.76
CA VAL A 17 -1.94 -5.92 -11.09
C VAL A 17 -0.79 -6.57 -11.83
N LEU A 18 -1.07 -7.12 -12.99
CA LEU A 18 -0.07 -7.54 -13.97
C LEU A 18 -0.12 -6.58 -15.16
N SER A 19 0.99 -5.92 -15.46
CA SER A 19 1.21 -5.20 -16.72
C SER A 19 2.09 -6.05 -17.63
N TYR A 20 1.61 -6.38 -18.80
CA TYR A 20 2.36 -7.19 -19.75
C TYR A 20 2.09 -6.76 -21.21
N ASN A 21 3.15 -6.44 -21.95
CA ASN A 21 3.07 -5.98 -23.34
C ASN A 21 2.08 -4.82 -23.55
N GLY A 22 2.06 -3.86 -22.61
CA GLY A 22 1.20 -2.67 -22.66
C GLY A 22 -0.26 -2.91 -22.30
N LYS A 23 -0.63 -4.13 -21.85
CA LYS A 23 -1.96 -4.46 -21.37
C LYS A 23 -1.95 -4.71 -19.86
N ARG A 24 -2.97 -4.21 -19.16
CA ARG A 24 -3.15 -4.45 -17.71
C ARG A 24 -4.18 -5.56 -17.46
N TYR A 25 -3.84 -6.46 -16.56
CA TYR A 25 -4.70 -7.50 -16.01
C TYR A 25 -4.83 -7.25 -14.51
N VAL A 26 -6.04 -7.20 -14.00
CA VAL A 26 -6.31 -6.75 -12.64
C VAL A 26 -7.20 -7.74 -11.92
N CYS A 27 -6.85 -8.01 -10.65
CA CYS A 27 -7.74 -8.65 -9.70
C CYS A 27 -7.89 -7.72 -8.49
N TYR A 28 -9.14 -7.48 -8.09
CA TYR A 28 -9.51 -6.76 -6.88
C TYR A 28 -10.55 -7.57 -6.11
N GLU A 29 -10.26 -7.90 -4.86
CA GLU A 29 -11.17 -8.61 -3.95
C GLU A 29 -11.34 -7.80 -2.67
N GLU A 30 -12.56 -7.31 -2.42
CA GLU A 30 -12.83 -6.35 -1.34
C GLU A 30 -12.65 -6.94 0.06
N ASP A 31 -13.13 -8.16 0.30
CA ASP A 31 -13.07 -8.83 1.60
C ASP A 31 -12.06 -9.97 1.61
N CYS A 32 -10.77 -9.64 1.64
CA CYS A 32 -9.70 -10.64 1.57
C CYS A 32 -8.83 -10.70 2.84
N ALA A 33 -9.11 -9.92 3.89
CA ALA A 33 -8.25 -9.70 5.05
C ALA A 33 -7.67 -10.98 5.70
N MET A 34 -8.42 -12.07 5.75
CA MET A 34 -7.98 -13.35 6.35
C MET A 34 -7.51 -14.37 5.31
N ARG A 35 -7.58 -14.04 4.01
CA ARG A 35 -7.32 -14.97 2.93
C ARG A 35 -6.14 -14.59 2.03
N HIS A 36 -5.46 -13.48 2.30
CA HIS A 36 -4.34 -13.00 1.48
C HIS A 36 -3.30 -14.09 1.19
N SER A 37 -2.92 -14.88 2.19
CA SER A 37 -1.93 -15.95 2.01
C SER A 37 -2.42 -17.11 1.15
N ALA A 38 -3.73 -17.36 1.12
CA ALA A 38 -4.33 -18.40 0.30
C ALA A 38 -4.60 -17.93 -1.13
N GLU A 39 -4.97 -16.65 -1.30
CA GLU A 39 -5.46 -16.12 -2.58
C GLU A 39 -4.36 -15.48 -3.45
N LEU A 40 -3.32 -14.88 -2.85
CA LEU A 40 -2.33 -14.10 -3.60
C LEU A 40 -1.65 -14.92 -4.71
N MET A 41 -1.16 -16.12 -4.39
CA MET A 41 -0.46 -16.95 -5.37
C MET A 41 -1.39 -17.49 -6.48
N PRO A 42 -2.59 -18.04 -6.17
CA PRO A 42 -3.57 -18.40 -7.19
C PRO A 42 -3.96 -17.26 -8.11
N VAL A 43 -4.16 -16.05 -7.57
CA VAL A 43 -4.48 -14.86 -8.36
C VAL A 43 -3.33 -14.49 -9.29
N ALA A 44 -2.10 -14.44 -8.78
CA ALA A 44 -0.92 -14.13 -9.59
C ALA A 44 -0.74 -15.14 -10.74
N ASP A 45 -0.86 -16.45 -10.46
CA ASP A 45 -0.78 -17.50 -11.45
C ASP A 45 -1.88 -17.39 -12.53
N ARG A 46 -3.11 -17.09 -12.12
CA ARG A 46 -4.23 -16.86 -13.02
C ARG A 46 -3.96 -15.70 -13.98
N LEU A 47 -3.53 -14.53 -13.45
CA LEU A 47 -3.26 -13.36 -14.28
C LEU A 47 -2.10 -13.60 -15.27
N LEU A 48 -1.04 -14.30 -14.84
CA LEU A 48 0.06 -14.68 -15.71
C LEU A 48 -0.42 -15.62 -16.85
N LYS A 49 -1.25 -16.61 -16.55
CA LYS A 49 -1.84 -17.52 -17.54
C LYS A 49 -2.76 -16.77 -18.52
N GLU A 50 -3.60 -15.87 -18.03
CA GLU A 50 -4.48 -15.04 -18.87
C GLU A 50 -3.69 -14.14 -19.82
N ALA A 51 -2.51 -13.66 -19.41
CA ALA A 51 -1.63 -12.84 -20.22
C ALA A 51 -0.74 -13.66 -21.16
N GLY A 52 -0.62 -14.98 -20.95
CA GLY A 52 0.37 -15.82 -21.61
C GLY A 52 1.80 -15.46 -21.21
N ALA A 53 2.00 -14.98 -19.98
CA ALA A 53 3.26 -14.47 -19.47
C ALA A 53 3.86 -15.39 -18.39
N SER A 54 5.16 -15.26 -18.17
CA SER A 54 5.89 -15.89 -17.07
C SER A 54 6.55 -14.87 -16.15
N LEU A 55 6.90 -15.25 -14.93
CA LEU A 55 7.59 -14.36 -13.98
C LEU A 55 8.94 -13.86 -14.50
N SER A 56 9.64 -14.65 -15.29
CA SER A 56 10.95 -14.29 -15.88
C SER A 56 10.88 -13.14 -16.89
N GLU A 57 9.70 -12.89 -17.46
CA GLU A 57 9.45 -11.82 -18.43
C GLU A 57 9.08 -10.47 -17.77
N MET A 58 8.94 -10.45 -16.46
CA MET A 58 8.73 -9.20 -15.73
C MET A 58 10.02 -8.40 -15.66
N ASP A 59 9.90 -7.08 -15.75
CA ASP A 59 11.01 -6.15 -15.53
C ASP A 59 11.24 -5.92 -14.04
N PHE A 60 10.16 -5.96 -13.25
CA PHE A 60 10.21 -5.81 -11.80
C PHE A 60 8.96 -6.40 -11.10
N PHE A 61 9.04 -6.53 -9.79
CA PHE A 61 7.91 -6.82 -8.91
C PHE A 61 7.63 -5.63 -8.00
N ALA A 62 6.38 -5.44 -7.57
CA ALA A 62 6.04 -4.41 -6.60
C ALA A 62 5.17 -4.96 -5.48
N CYS A 63 5.36 -4.44 -4.27
CA CYS A 63 4.51 -4.75 -3.14
C CYS A 63 4.29 -3.54 -2.24
N VAL A 64 3.12 -3.50 -1.59
CA VAL A 64 2.83 -2.48 -0.57
C VAL A 64 3.46 -2.90 0.75
N VAL A 65 4.38 -2.07 1.24
CA VAL A 65 5.17 -2.32 2.47
C VAL A 65 4.54 -1.73 3.73
N GLY A 66 3.36 -1.14 3.62
CA GLY A 66 2.60 -0.49 4.71
C GLY A 66 2.29 0.99 4.38
N ALA A 67 1.51 1.65 5.23
CA ALA A 67 0.89 1.22 6.49
C ALA A 67 -0.25 0.22 6.25
N GLY A 68 -0.61 -0.55 7.32
CA GLY A 68 -1.73 -1.47 7.25
C GLY A 68 -1.57 -2.71 8.14
N SER A 69 -2.17 -3.81 7.72
CA SER A 69 -2.14 -5.10 8.41
C SER A 69 -0.74 -5.68 8.51
N PHE A 70 -0.27 -5.98 9.72
CA PHE A 70 1.02 -6.65 9.97
C PHE A 70 1.20 -7.95 9.18
N THR A 71 0.17 -8.78 9.17
CA THR A 71 0.18 -10.06 8.45
C THR A 71 0.19 -9.83 6.95
N GLY A 72 -0.70 -8.96 6.47
CA GLY A 72 -0.83 -8.66 5.05
C GLY A 72 0.47 -8.08 4.46
N ILE A 73 1.07 -7.08 5.11
CA ILE A 73 2.34 -6.48 4.69
C ILE A 73 3.43 -7.57 4.52
N ARG A 74 3.55 -8.48 5.49
CA ARG A 74 4.56 -9.56 5.44
C ARG A 74 4.30 -10.55 4.31
N ILE A 75 3.04 -10.87 4.00
CA ILE A 75 2.67 -11.74 2.88
C ILE A 75 3.13 -11.10 1.56
N GLY A 76 2.79 -9.84 1.31
CA GLY A 76 3.17 -9.14 0.09
C GLY A 76 4.69 -9.04 -0.06
N ILE A 77 5.40 -8.64 0.98
CA ILE A 77 6.87 -8.55 1.00
C ILE A 77 7.51 -9.91 0.73
N ALA A 78 7.09 -10.96 1.43
CA ALA A 78 7.66 -12.30 1.25
C ALA A 78 7.45 -12.82 -0.17
N THR A 79 6.28 -12.58 -0.75
CA THR A 79 5.97 -12.98 -2.14
C THR A 79 6.82 -12.21 -3.14
N ALA A 80 6.92 -10.89 -3.02
CA ALA A 80 7.75 -10.07 -3.92
C ALA A 80 9.23 -10.44 -3.82
N LYS A 81 9.75 -10.67 -2.61
CA LYS A 81 11.12 -11.19 -2.39
C LYS A 81 11.32 -12.58 -3.02
N GLY A 82 10.33 -13.47 -2.88
CA GLY A 82 10.38 -14.80 -3.51
C GLY A 82 10.47 -14.72 -5.02
N PHE A 83 9.66 -13.88 -5.66
CA PHE A 83 9.72 -13.64 -7.11
C PHE A 83 11.05 -13.01 -7.53
N SER A 84 11.54 -12.02 -6.78
CA SER A 84 12.83 -11.39 -7.02
C SER A 84 13.99 -12.38 -6.94
N LEU A 85 14.03 -13.22 -5.92
CA LEU A 85 15.05 -14.27 -5.76
C LEU A 85 15.02 -15.29 -6.89
N ALA A 86 13.82 -15.70 -7.34
CA ALA A 86 13.66 -16.68 -8.39
C ALA A 86 14.05 -16.16 -9.79
N THR A 87 13.96 -14.85 -10.02
CA THR A 87 14.11 -14.25 -11.37
C THR A 87 15.28 -13.29 -11.49
N GLY A 88 15.88 -12.85 -10.37
CA GLY A 88 16.91 -11.81 -10.33
C GLY A 88 16.36 -10.40 -10.61
N LYS A 89 15.03 -10.20 -10.67
CA LYS A 89 14.42 -8.91 -10.97
C LYS A 89 14.25 -8.06 -9.71
N PRO A 90 14.36 -6.71 -9.82
CA PRO A 90 14.26 -5.82 -8.67
C PRO A 90 12.83 -5.74 -8.10
N VAL A 91 12.73 -5.25 -6.86
CA VAL A 91 11.45 -4.96 -6.21
C VAL A 91 11.27 -3.45 -6.08
N LEU A 92 10.06 -2.98 -6.38
CA LEU A 92 9.59 -1.61 -6.13
C LEU A 92 8.71 -1.63 -4.87
N PRO A 93 9.21 -1.20 -3.70
CA PRO A 93 8.41 -1.06 -2.51
C PRO A 93 7.53 0.19 -2.59
N LEU A 94 6.24 0.04 -2.30
CA LEU A 94 5.26 1.13 -2.30
C LEU A 94 4.68 1.29 -0.90
N THR A 95 4.30 2.51 -0.51
CA THR A 95 3.53 2.72 0.72
C THR A 95 2.05 2.91 0.40
N SER A 96 1.17 2.48 1.32
CA SER A 96 -0.28 2.73 1.20
C SER A 96 -0.58 4.24 1.07
N PHE A 97 0.29 5.08 1.62
CA PHE A 97 0.16 6.54 1.52
C PHE A 97 0.43 7.05 0.10
N ARG A 98 1.46 6.50 -0.57
CA ARG A 98 1.74 6.84 -1.98
C ARG A 98 0.60 6.41 -2.90
N LEU A 99 -0.03 5.27 -2.61
CA LEU A 99 -1.21 4.84 -3.34
C LEU A 99 -2.38 5.81 -3.12
N ALA A 100 -2.65 6.20 -1.88
CA ALA A 100 -3.71 7.16 -1.60
C ALA A 100 -3.45 8.56 -2.19
N ALA A 101 -2.18 8.95 -2.32
CA ALA A 101 -1.77 10.24 -2.89
C ALA A 101 -1.57 10.24 -4.40
N TYR A 102 -1.78 9.11 -5.11
CA TYR A 102 -1.59 9.07 -6.57
C TYR A 102 -2.47 10.10 -7.30
N ASN A 103 -1.99 10.65 -8.42
CA ASN A 103 -2.66 11.72 -9.18
C ASN A 103 -3.08 12.92 -8.31
N GLY A 104 -2.26 13.25 -7.32
CA GLY A 104 -2.50 14.33 -6.38
C GLY A 104 -1.76 15.63 -6.66
N GLU A 105 -1.12 15.75 -7.82
CA GLU A 105 -0.37 16.95 -8.19
C GLU A 105 -1.24 18.21 -8.12
N GLY A 106 -0.68 19.28 -7.55
CA GLY A 106 -1.38 20.56 -7.34
C GLY A 106 -2.36 20.55 -6.16
N LYS A 107 -2.36 19.51 -5.32
CA LYS A 107 -3.22 19.40 -4.14
C LYS A 107 -2.42 19.02 -2.91
N LYS A 108 -2.81 19.59 -1.77
CA LYS A 108 -2.36 19.12 -0.46
C LYS A 108 -3.16 17.88 -0.07
N ILE A 109 -2.49 16.76 0.18
CA ILE A 109 -3.16 15.48 0.47
C ILE A 109 -2.74 14.98 1.84
N LEU A 110 -3.72 14.64 2.68
CA LEU A 110 -3.52 13.82 3.86
C LEU A 110 -3.99 12.40 3.54
N ALA A 111 -3.04 11.52 3.27
CA ALA A 111 -3.29 10.10 3.03
C ALA A 111 -3.54 9.37 4.35
N LEU A 112 -4.64 8.63 4.44
CA LEU A 112 -5.09 7.95 5.65
C LEU A 112 -5.24 6.44 5.42
N CYS A 113 -4.84 5.65 6.43
CA CYS A 113 -5.18 4.23 6.58
C CYS A 113 -5.79 4.00 7.97
N ASP A 114 -6.73 3.06 8.07
CA ASP A 114 -7.36 2.72 9.34
C ASP A 114 -6.33 2.08 10.29
N ALA A 115 -6.18 2.64 11.49
CA ALA A 115 -5.33 2.10 12.54
C ALA A 115 -6.14 1.54 13.70
N LEU A 116 -7.45 1.35 13.48
CA LEU A 116 -8.46 0.88 14.43
C LEU A 116 -8.73 1.86 15.59
N HIS A 117 -9.84 1.65 16.30
CA HIS A 117 -10.23 2.43 17.49
C HIS A 117 -10.30 3.95 17.27
N GLY A 118 -10.73 4.39 16.05
CA GLY A 118 -10.87 5.82 15.74
C GLY A 118 -9.53 6.56 15.60
N LYS A 119 -8.46 5.84 15.34
CA LYS A 119 -7.13 6.36 15.04
C LYS A 119 -6.72 5.99 13.62
N TYR A 120 -5.76 6.73 13.07
CA TYR A 120 -5.34 6.59 11.68
C TYR A 120 -3.83 6.60 11.55
N TYR A 121 -3.30 5.80 10.65
CA TYR A 121 -1.99 6.04 10.10
C TYR A 121 -2.12 7.11 9.02
N ALA A 122 -1.25 8.11 9.03
CA ALA A 122 -1.33 9.24 8.14
C ALA A 122 0.05 9.64 7.61
N CYS A 123 0.05 10.16 6.39
CA CYS A 123 1.19 10.82 5.77
C CYS A 123 0.65 12.00 4.96
N ALA A 124 1.25 13.18 5.08
CA ALA A 124 0.80 14.36 4.34
C ALA A 124 1.78 14.69 3.21
N PHE A 125 1.23 15.15 2.10
CA PHE A 125 1.96 15.60 0.92
C PHE A 125 1.50 16.99 0.51
N ASP A 126 2.45 17.87 0.15
CA ASP A 126 2.14 19.16 -0.43
C ASP A 126 1.74 19.06 -1.92
N GLU A 127 1.50 20.21 -2.53
CA GLU A 127 1.07 20.31 -3.95
C GLU A 127 2.14 19.78 -4.93
N THR A 128 3.40 19.64 -4.50
CA THR A 128 4.49 19.09 -5.32
C THR A 128 4.65 17.58 -5.13
N GLY A 129 3.91 17.00 -4.16
CA GLY A 129 4.03 15.60 -3.77
C GLY A 129 5.18 15.31 -2.79
N LEU A 130 5.77 16.36 -2.19
CA LEU A 130 6.76 16.24 -1.13
C LEU A 130 6.07 15.93 0.20
N GLU A 131 6.65 15.03 0.99
CA GLU A 131 6.14 14.71 2.32
C GLU A 131 6.31 15.88 3.30
N THR A 132 5.20 16.36 3.86
CA THR A 132 5.15 17.41 4.89
C THR A 132 4.85 16.86 6.27
N LEU A 133 4.21 15.68 6.35
CA LEU A 133 4.10 14.88 7.56
C LEU A 133 4.61 13.47 7.24
N PRO A 134 5.67 12.98 7.87
CA PRO A 134 6.10 11.60 7.70
C PRO A 134 5.07 10.62 8.26
N PRO A 135 5.13 9.32 7.89
CA PRO A 135 4.23 8.30 8.40
C PRO A 135 4.03 8.38 9.92
N SER A 136 2.81 8.71 10.35
CA SER A 136 2.47 9.06 11.72
C SER A 136 1.18 8.40 12.17
N TYR A 137 1.01 8.25 13.49
CA TYR A 137 -0.23 7.77 14.12
C TYR A 137 -0.98 8.95 14.73
N ILE A 138 -2.14 9.28 14.15
CA ILE A 138 -2.88 10.51 14.48
C ILE A 138 -4.33 10.22 14.89
N GLY A 139 -4.96 11.20 15.49
CA GLY A 139 -6.38 11.20 15.83
C GLY A 139 -7.16 12.24 15.05
N GLN A 140 -8.46 12.36 15.41
CA GLN A 140 -9.39 13.24 14.72
C GLN A 140 -9.04 14.73 14.86
N GLU A 141 -8.41 15.13 15.98
CA GLU A 141 -8.02 16.54 16.20
C GLU A 141 -6.91 16.97 15.25
N GLU A 142 -5.94 16.07 15.01
CA GLU A 142 -4.86 16.34 14.06
C GLU A 142 -5.42 16.37 12.62
N ILE A 143 -6.32 15.44 12.27
CA ILE A 143 -7.00 15.45 10.96
C ILE A 143 -7.71 16.79 10.74
N LEU A 144 -8.43 17.31 11.76
CA LEU A 144 -9.13 18.58 11.66
C LEU A 144 -8.19 19.75 11.36
N ARG A 145 -6.97 19.75 11.94
CA ARG A 145 -5.96 20.78 11.64
C ARG A 145 -5.54 20.73 10.17
N PHE A 146 -5.26 19.54 9.63
CA PHE A 146 -4.92 19.40 8.20
C PHE A 146 -6.06 19.84 7.28
N VAL A 147 -7.31 19.50 7.61
CA VAL A 147 -8.48 19.94 6.82
C VAL A 147 -8.60 21.46 6.84
N ASN A 148 -8.40 22.10 8.00
CA ASN A 148 -8.40 23.57 8.13
C ASN A 148 -7.27 24.23 7.35
N ASP A 149 -6.13 23.54 7.19
CA ASP A 149 -4.98 23.98 6.39
C ASP A 149 -5.12 23.65 4.89
N GLY A 150 -6.30 23.19 4.46
CA GLY A 150 -6.65 22.95 3.06
C GLY A 150 -6.21 21.60 2.50
N TYR A 151 -5.88 20.63 3.36
CA TYR A 151 -5.58 19.27 2.91
C TYR A 151 -6.86 18.50 2.55
N ILE A 152 -6.80 17.77 1.45
CA ILE A 152 -7.83 16.80 1.04
C ILE A 152 -7.49 15.45 1.68
N LEU A 153 -8.47 14.83 2.35
CA LEU A 153 -8.30 13.50 2.91
C LEU A 153 -8.48 12.47 1.80
N ARG A 154 -7.56 11.50 1.71
CA ARG A 154 -7.62 10.40 0.74
C ARG A 154 -7.27 9.08 1.37
N SER A 155 -7.94 8.01 0.92
CA SER A 155 -7.66 6.64 1.33
C SER A 155 -7.96 5.66 0.20
N THR A 156 -7.24 4.55 0.15
CA THR A 156 -7.55 3.41 -0.74
C THR A 156 -8.62 2.50 -0.15
N GLU A 157 -8.93 2.66 1.14
CA GLU A 157 -9.95 1.87 1.83
C GLU A 157 -11.08 2.74 2.39
N ARG A 158 -12.21 2.12 2.72
CA ARG A 158 -13.28 2.79 3.44
C ARG A 158 -12.89 2.92 4.92
N LEU A 159 -12.84 4.14 5.42
CA LEU A 159 -12.54 4.46 6.81
C LEU A 159 -13.85 4.49 7.62
N GLU A 160 -14.29 3.32 8.12
CA GLU A 160 -15.60 3.15 8.77
C GLU A 160 -15.79 4.01 10.03
N ASN A 161 -14.68 4.32 10.74
CA ASN A 161 -14.71 5.10 11.98
C ASN A 161 -14.35 6.59 11.78
N LEU A 162 -14.26 7.05 10.53
CA LEU A 162 -14.05 8.45 10.25
C LEU A 162 -15.38 9.20 10.43
N PRO A 163 -15.44 10.22 11.29
CA PRO A 163 -16.68 10.99 11.50
C PRO A 163 -17.20 11.62 10.22
N ASP A 164 -18.53 11.68 10.05
CA ASP A 164 -19.23 12.21 8.86
C ASP A 164 -18.87 13.68 8.53
N ARG A 165 -18.38 14.43 9.51
CA ARG A 165 -17.86 15.79 9.30
C ARG A 165 -16.62 15.87 8.40
N PHE A 166 -15.91 14.74 8.19
CA PHE A 166 -14.76 14.66 7.33
C PHE A 166 -15.13 14.01 5.99
N SER A 167 -14.92 14.73 4.90
CA SER A 167 -15.01 14.16 3.57
C SER A 167 -13.68 13.51 3.21
N CYS A 168 -13.68 12.19 2.97
CA CYS A 168 -12.50 11.47 2.52
C CYS A 168 -12.74 10.90 1.13
N GLU A 169 -11.91 11.31 0.16
CA GLU A 169 -11.96 10.77 -1.20
C GLU A 169 -11.43 9.33 -1.18
N ARG A 170 -12.24 8.37 -1.64
CA ARG A 170 -11.79 7.01 -1.84
C ARG A 170 -11.10 6.89 -3.20
N VAL A 171 -9.89 6.42 -3.18
CA VAL A 171 -9.07 6.16 -4.36
C VAL A 171 -9.24 4.70 -4.77
N THR A 172 -9.40 4.43 -6.06
CA THR A 172 -9.50 3.05 -6.60
C THR A 172 -8.18 2.31 -6.39
N PRO A 173 -8.12 1.24 -5.57
CA PRO A 173 -6.85 0.61 -5.20
C PRO A 173 -6.05 0.07 -6.39
N SER A 174 -6.74 -0.52 -7.38
CA SER A 174 -6.08 -1.11 -8.55
C SER A 174 -5.49 -0.06 -9.48
N GLU A 175 -6.17 1.08 -9.67
CA GLU A 175 -5.64 2.20 -10.44
C GLU A 175 -4.46 2.83 -9.72
N ALA A 176 -4.60 3.07 -8.41
CA ALA A 176 -3.54 3.64 -7.60
C ALA A 176 -2.27 2.78 -7.61
N LEU A 177 -2.42 1.45 -7.51
CA LEU A 177 -1.30 0.52 -7.57
C LEU A 177 -0.63 0.54 -8.95
N ALA A 178 -1.42 0.47 -10.03
CA ALA A 178 -0.89 0.48 -11.40
C ALA A 178 -0.16 1.79 -11.73
N GLU A 179 -0.81 2.94 -11.52
CA GLU A 179 -0.24 4.25 -11.82
C GLU A 179 1.01 4.55 -10.96
N SER A 180 0.99 4.15 -9.68
CA SER A 180 2.16 4.29 -8.82
C SER A 180 3.33 3.43 -9.31
N CYS A 181 3.09 2.20 -9.76
CA CYS A 181 4.11 1.35 -10.35
C CYS A 181 4.71 1.98 -11.61
N GLU A 182 3.88 2.48 -12.50
CA GLU A 182 4.33 3.08 -13.75
C GLU A 182 5.17 4.34 -13.49
N LYS A 183 4.65 5.27 -12.70
CA LYS A 183 5.32 6.53 -12.39
C LYS A 183 6.63 6.33 -11.61
N LEU A 184 6.60 5.56 -10.51
CA LEU A 184 7.76 5.42 -9.64
C LEU A 184 8.83 4.50 -10.23
N SER A 185 8.48 3.58 -11.12
CA SER A 185 9.48 2.72 -11.79
C SER A 185 10.34 3.47 -12.81
N GLU A 186 10.01 4.71 -13.18
CA GLU A 186 10.83 5.53 -14.07
C GLU A 186 12.15 5.93 -13.40
N ASP A 187 12.15 6.12 -12.08
CA ASP A 187 13.37 6.42 -11.33
C ASP A 187 13.94 5.12 -10.70
N PRO A 188 15.14 4.68 -11.14
CA PRO A 188 15.80 3.50 -10.60
C PRO A 188 16.07 3.56 -9.09
N SER A 189 16.16 4.75 -8.49
CA SER A 189 16.40 4.91 -7.05
C SER A 189 15.23 4.46 -6.18
N ASN A 190 14.03 4.30 -6.75
CA ASN A 190 12.85 3.79 -6.04
C ASN A 190 12.87 2.26 -5.86
N PHE A 191 13.74 1.55 -6.57
CA PHE A 191 13.89 0.10 -6.39
C PHE A 191 14.79 -0.19 -5.21
N GLY A 192 14.42 -1.20 -4.41
CA GLY A 192 15.23 -1.57 -3.26
C GLY A 192 14.68 -2.76 -2.50
N GLU A 193 15.29 -3.04 -1.36
CA GLU A 193 14.80 -4.08 -0.47
C GLU A 193 13.44 -3.65 0.13
N PRO A 194 12.38 -4.46 -0.01
CA PRO A 194 11.10 -4.14 0.59
C PRO A 194 11.17 -4.37 2.11
N ILE A 195 11.20 -3.26 2.86
CA ILE A 195 11.23 -3.24 4.31
C ILE A 195 9.86 -2.81 4.82
N ALA A 196 9.29 -3.59 5.74
CA ALA A 196 7.97 -3.30 6.29
C ALA A 196 7.93 -1.95 7.03
N LEU A 197 6.98 -1.09 6.67
CA LEU A 197 6.73 0.18 7.34
C LEU A 197 5.76 -0.03 8.51
N TYR A 198 6.31 -0.16 9.70
CA TYR A 198 5.54 -0.23 10.95
C TYR A 198 5.58 1.11 11.69
N ILE A 199 4.44 1.78 11.77
CA ILE A 199 4.28 3.06 12.49
C ILE A 199 4.09 2.81 14.00
N ARG A 200 3.50 1.66 14.34
CA ARG A 200 3.34 1.19 15.72
C ARG A 200 3.97 -0.18 15.90
N LYS A 201 4.39 -0.48 17.12
CA LYS A 201 4.75 -1.84 17.51
C LYS A 201 3.55 -2.78 17.35
N SER A 202 3.81 -4.03 17.03
CA SER A 202 2.76 -5.04 17.00
C SER A 202 2.11 -5.19 18.40
N GLN A 203 0.88 -5.66 18.44
CA GLN A 203 0.20 -5.93 19.72
C GLN A 203 1.02 -6.90 20.59
N ALA A 204 1.62 -7.92 19.97
CA ALA A 204 2.46 -8.90 20.68
C ALA A 204 3.74 -8.26 21.28
N GLU A 205 4.35 -7.31 20.60
CA GLU A 205 5.51 -6.56 21.12
C GLU A 205 5.09 -5.66 22.30
N THR A 206 3.96 -4.97 22.17
CA THR A 206 3.42 -4.11 23.22
C THR A 206 3.07 -4.92 24.47
N GLU A 207 2.41 -6.06 24.33
CA GLU A 207 2.09 -6.96 25.43
C GLU A 207 3.34 -7.55 26.10
N ARG A 208 4.36 -7.87 25.30
CA ARG A 208 5.64 -8.38 25.81
C ARG A 208 6.38 -7.33 26.65
N GLU A 209 6.39 -6.08 26.20
CA GLU A 209 6.98 -4.96 26.95
C GLU A 209 6.22 -4.67 28.25
N GLN A 210 4.89 -4.68 28.21
CA GLN A 210 4.07 -4.52 29.40
C GLN A 210 4.31 -5.62 30.43
N LYS A 211 4.43 -6.90 29.99
CA LYS A 211 4.78 -8.02 30.86
C LYS A 211 6.21 -7.94 31.39
N ALA A 212 7.13 -7.36 30.65
CA ALA A 212 8.52 -7.16 31.11
C ALA A 212 8.64 -6.02 32.12
N ALA A 213 7.85 -4.94 31.95
CA ALA A 213 7.82 -3.80 32.87
C ALA A 213 7.08 -4.09 34.19
N ALA A 214 6.27 -5.17 34.26
CA ALA A 214 5.51 -5.59 35.43
C ALA A 214 6.28 -6.62 36.31
N LYS A 215 7.52 -6.96 35.97
CA LYS A 215 8.45 -7.81 36.75
C LYS A 215 9.54 -6.97 37.39
#